data_4007c0faf31e89a8372c64be5dfb870a
#
_entry.id   4007c0faf31e89a8372c64be5dfb870a
#
_cell.length_a   1.000
_cell.length_b   1.000
_cell.length_c   1.000
_cell.angle_alpha   90.00
_cell.angle_beta   90.00
_cell.angle_gamma   90.00
#
_symmetry.space_group_name_H-M   'P 1'
#
loop_
_entity.id
_entity.type
_entity.pdbx_description
1 polymer ?
#
loop_
_entity_poly.entity_id
_entity_poly.type
_entity_poly.pdbx_seq_one_letter_code
_entity_poly.pdbx_strand_id
1 'polypeptide(L)'
;EYIDFAGGIAVNALGHAHPDLREALNEQASKFWHTGNGYTNEPVLRLAKKLIDATFADRVFFCNSGAEANEAALKLARKFAHDRYGSHKSGIV
;
A
#
# COMPACT_ATOMS: atom_id res chain seq x y z
N GLU A 1 -11.93 29.97 -8.23
CA GLU A 1 -12.15 28.55 -8.51
C GLU A 1 -11.12 28.10 -9.54
N TYR A 2 -10.45 26.96 -9.30
CA TYR A 2 -9.42 26.41 -10.19
C TYR A 2 -9.77 24.97 -10.55
N ILE A 3 -9.41 24.54 -11.75
CA ILE A 3 -9.55 23.14 -12.18
C ILE A 3 -8.22 22.46 -11.92
N ASP A 4 -8.23 21.41 -11.10
CA ASP A 4 -7.05 20.63 -10.76
C ASP A 4 -6.89 19.43 -11.72
N PHE A 5 -6.05 19.58 -12.73
CA PHE A 5 -5.71 18.49 -13.64
C PHE A 5 -4.58 17.57 -13.13
N ALA A 6 -3.87 17.99 -12.09
CA ALA A 6 -2.75 17.20 -11.56
C ALA A 6 -3.21 16.18 -10.50
N GLY A 7 -4.29 16.48 -9.77
CA GLY A 7 -4.86 15.61 -8.76
C GLY A 7 -3.86 15.14 -7.71
N GLY A 8 -2.81 15.94 -7.40
CA GLY A 8 -1.75 15.51 -6.50
C GLY A 8 -0.93 14.33 -7.06
N ILE A 9 -0.62 14.35 -8.35
CA ILE A 9 0.00 13.25 -9.11
C ILE A 9 -0.92 12.01 -9.08
N ALA A 10 -2.17 12.23 -9.53
CA ALA A 10 -3.25 11.24 -9.61
C ALA A 10 -3.68 10.59 -8.26
N VAL A 11 -3.37 11.23 -7.14
CA VAL A 11 -3.77 10.75 -5.80
C VAL A 11 -5.25 11.03 -5.52
N ASN A 12 -5.75 12.21 -5.95
CA ASN A 12 -7.12 12.67 -5.70
C ASN A 12 -8.11 12.15 -6.75
N ALA A 13 -8.12 10.86 -7.04
CA ALA A 13 -8.97 10.27 -8.07
C ALA A 13 -10.48 10.51 -7.84
N LEU A 14 -10.92 10.69 -6.60
CA LEU A 14 -12.30 11.00 -6.22
C LEU A 14 -12.57 12.50 -6.00
N GLY A 15 -11.56 13.36 -6.21
CA GLY A 15 -11.64 14.80 -5.97
C GLY A 15 -11.36 15.18 -4.51
N HIS A 16 -11.30 16.51 -4.29
CA HIS A 16 -11.04 17.07 -2.96
C HIS A 16 -12.23 16.90 -2.02
N ALA A 17 -11.96 16.48 -0.80
CA ALA A 17 -12.96 16.35 0.27
C ALA A 17 -14.19 15.50 -0.09
N HIS A 18 -13.99 14.40 -0.82
CA HIS A 18 -15.07 13.49 -1.16
C HIS A 18 -15.88 13.10 0.10
N PRO A 19 -17.22 13.19 0.08
CA PRO A 19 -18.03 12.98 1.28
C PRO A 19 -17.77 11.63 1.98
N ASP A 20 -17.77 10.55 1.21
CA ASP A 20 -17.60 9.20 1.75
C ASP A 20 -16.21 8.99 2.36
N LEU A 21 -15.15 9.59 1.76
CA LEU A 21 -13.79 9.52 2.32
C LEU A 21 -13.70 10.29 3.64
N ARG A 22 -14.34 11.46 3.70
CA ARG A 22 -14.39 12.26 4.93
C ARG A 22 -15.14 11.54 6.03
N GLU A 23 -16.27 10.91 5.71
CA GLU A 23 -17.05 10.13 6.65
C GLU A 23 -16.24 8.95 7.19
N ALA A 24 -15.62 8.15 6.31
CA ALA A 24 -14.77 7.03 6.69
C ALA A 24 -13.60 7.44 7.58
N LEU A 25 -12.97 8.60 7.26
CA LEU A 25 -11.89 9.16 8.08
C LEU A 25 -12.39 9.54 9.48
N ASN A 26 -13.51 10.24 9.58
CA ASN A 26 -14.10 10.64 10.86
C ASN A 26 -14.51 9.43 11.70
N GLU A 27 -15.12 8.43 11.08
CA GLU A 27 -15.49 7.18 11.75
C GLU A 27 -14.25 6.47 12.30
N GLN A 28 -13.21 6.31 11.49
CA GLN A 28 -11.98 5.66 11.93
C GLN A 28 -11.23 6.47 12.98
N ALA A 29 -11.21 7.80 12.85
CA ALA A 29 -10.56 8.70 13.82
C ALA A 29 -11.20 8.64 15.20
N SER A 30 -12.47 8.27 15.30
CA SER A 30 -13.16 8.07 16.58
C SER A 30 -12.84 6.73 17.27
N LYS A 31 -12.19 5.79 16.57
CA LYS A 31 -11.87 4.45 17.08
C LYS A 31 -10.42 4.36 17.57
N PHE A 32 -9.47 4.39 16.66
CA PHE A 32 -8.03 4.36 16.96
C PHE A 32 -7.22 4.93 15.79
N TRP A 33 -5.99 5.35 16.09
CA TRP A 33 -5.11 6.02 15.13
C TRP A 33 -3.93 5.18 14.70
N HIS A 34 -3.30 4.47 15.64
CA HIS A 34 -2.11 3.68 15.36
C HIS A 34 -2.01 2.49 16.32
N THR A 35 -1.80 1.31 15.78
CA THR A 35 -1.64 0.07 16.55
C THR A 35 -0.23 -0.50 16.49
N GLY A 36 0.62 0.00 15.58
CA GLY A 36 1.92 -0.60 15.28
C GLY A 36 1.82 -1.97 14.62
N ASN A 37 2.97 -2.56 14.33
CA ASN A 37 3.05 -3.87 13.67
C ASN A 37 2.93 -5.06 14.63
N GLY A 38 2.84 -4.80 15.94
CA GLY A 38 2.60 -5.84 16.94
C GLY A 38 1.16 -6.33 17.01
N TYR A 39 0.25 -5.61 16.40
CA TYR A 39 -1.17 -5.92 16.35
C TYR A 39 -1.72 -5.78 14.94
N THR A 40 -2.79 -6.51 14.65
CA THR A 40 -3.57 -6.30 13.43
C THR A 40 -4.72 -5.34 13.67
N ASN A 41 -5.23 -4.73 12.61
CA ASN A 41 -6.42 -3.90 12.65
C ASN A 41 -7.33 -4.19 11.44
N GLU A 42 -8.61 -3.99 11.64
CA GLU A 42 -9.62 -4.34 10.64
C GLU A 42 -9.47 -3.59 9.31
N PRO A 43 -9.22 -2.27 9.27
CA PRO A 43 -9.04 -1.56 8.00
C PRO A 43 -7.93 -2.14 7.11
N VAL A 44 -6.79 -2.49 7.69
CA VAL A 44 -5.67 -3.09 6.96
C VAL A 44 -6.02 -4.46 6.41
N LEU A 45 -6.66 -5.31 7.22
CA LEU A 45 -7.08 -6.65 6.78
C LEU A 45 -8.13 -6.59 5.66
N ARG A 46 -9.11 -5.68 5.76
CA ARG A 46 -10.12 -5.45 4.72
C ARG A 46 -9.50 -4.98 3.41
N LEU A 47 -8.54 -4.04 3.48
CA LEU A 47 -7.85 -3.55 2.29
C LEU A 47 -7.00 -4.65 1.66
N ALA A 48 -6.24 -5.40 2.47
CA ALA A 48 -5.45 -6.54 1.99
C ALA A 48 -6.33 -7.55 1.25
N LYS A 49 -7.47 -7.92 1.84
CA LYS A 49 -8.41 -8.85 1.19
C LYS A 49 -8.92 -8.31 -0.14
N LYS A 50 -9.35 -7.05 -0.20
CA LYS A 50 -9.81 -6.44 -1.46
C LYS A 50 -8.73 -6.42 -2.54
N LEU A 51 -7.47 -6.16 -2.18
CA LEU A 51 -6.35 -6.17 -3.12
C LEU A 51 -6.05 -7.58 -3.63
N ILE A 52 -6.08 -8.59 -2.76
CA ILE A 52 -5.91 -10.00 -3.13
C ILE A 52 -7.04 -10.44 -4.09
N ASP A 53 -8.29 -10.13 -3.75
CA ASP A 53 -9.45 -10.50 -4.57
C ASP A 53 -9.45 -9.81 -5.95
N ALA A 54 -8.83 -8.64 -6.07
CA ALA A 54 -8.80 -7.83 -7.30
C ALA A 54 -7.54 -8.01 -8.15
N THR A 55 -6.54 -8.77 -7.69
CA THR A 55 -5.25 -8.90 -8.37
C THR A 55 -4.79 -10.37 -8.41
N PHE A 56 -3.62 -10.60 -8.99
CA PHE A 56 -2.97 -11.91 -8.99
C PHE A 56 -2.24 -12.25 -7.67
N ALA A 57 -2.19 -11.31 -6.72
CA ALA A 57 -1.38 -11.44 -5.51
C ALA A 57 -2.06 -12.34 -4.46
N ASP A 58 -1.28 -13.18 -3.80
CA ASP A 58 -1.72 -13.97 -2.64
C ASP A 58 -1.51 -13.24 -1.30
N ARG A 59 -0.67 -12.22 -1.31
CA ARG A 59 -0.27 -11.47 -0.10
C ARG A 59 -0.02 -10.00 -0.42
N VAL A 60 -0.16 -9.15 0.59
CA VAL A 60 0.06 -7.71 0.50
C VAL A 60 1.01 -7.28 1.60
N PHE A 61 1.94 -6.42 1.26
CA PHE A 61 2.81 -5.71 2.19
C PHE A 61 2.52 -4.21 2.10
N PHE A 62 2.20 -3.60 3.23
CA PHE A 62 1.94 -2.17 3.32
C PHE A 62 3.16 -1.43 3.85
N CYS A 63 3.44 -0.26 3.26
CA CYS A 63 4.53 0.63 3.64
C CYS A 63 4.09 2.09 3.49
N ASN A 64 4.95 3.05 3.87
CA ASN A 64 4.55 4.44 3.97
C ASN A 64 4.69 5.22 2.66
N SER A 65 5.44 4.71 1.68
CA SER A 65 5.72 5.43 0.45
C SER A 65 6.01 4.51 -0.73
N GLY A 66 5.91 5.07 -1.95
CA GLY A 66 6.31 4.37 -3.16
C GLY A 66 7.80 3.99 -3.17
N ALA A 67 8.67 4.82 -2.59
CA ALA A 67 10.09 4.52 -2.44
C ALA A 67 10.32 3.26 -1.58
N GLU A 68 9.66 3.17 -0.44
CA GLU A 68 9.71 1.98 0.42
C GLU A 68 9.14 0.74 -0.26
N ALA A 69 8.05 0.89 -1.02
CA ALA A 69 7.46 -0.20 -1.78
C ALA A 69 8.43 -0.75 -2.84
N ASN A 70 9.08 0.14 -3.59
CA ASN A 70 10.10 -0.25 -4.57
C ASN A 70 11.31 -0.90 -3.90
N GLU A 71 11.79 -0.36 -2.79
CA GLU A 71 12.90 -0.95 -2.02
C GLU A 71 12.54 -2.36 -1.52
N ALA A 72 11.35 -2.54 -0.98
CA ALA A 72 10.86 -3.85 -0.54
C ALA A 72 10.77 -4.83 -1.70
N ALA A 73 10.26 -4.40 -2.86
CA ALA A 73 10.15 -5.24 -4.06
C ALA A 73 11.53 -5.68 -4.57
N LEU A 74 12.49 -4.76 -4.65
CA LEU A 74 13.87 -5.06 -5.05
C LEU A 74 14.55 -6.04 -4.09
N LYS A 75 14.40 -5.82 -2.78
CA LYS A 75 14.96 -6.72 -1.75
C LYS A 75 14.32 -8.11 -1.82
N LEU A 76 13.00 -8.16 -1.99
CA LEU A 76 12.27 -9.42 -2.10
C LEU A 76 12.68 -10.20 -3.35
N ALA A 77 12.77 -9.54 -4.50
CA ALA A 77 13.21 -10.16 -5.76
C ALA A 77 14.61 -10.74 -5.64
N ARG A 78 15.55 -9.98 -5.06
CA ARG A 78 16.93 -10.45 -4.83
C ARG A 78 16.99 -11.62 -3.84
N LYS A 79 16.26 -11.52 -2.75
CA LYS A 79 16.19 -12.58 -1.74
C LYS A 79 15.62 -13.86 -2.33
N PHE A 80 14.51 -13.76 -3.06
CA PHE A 80 13.90 -14.90 -3.75
C PHE A 80 14.85 -15.53 -4.76
N ALA A 81 15.51 -14.71 -5.58
CA ALA A 81 16.44 -15.21 -6.59
C ALA A 81 17.66 -15.90 -5.97
N HIS A 82 18.22 -15.31 -4.91
CA HIS A 82 19.33 -15.91 -4.15
C HIS A 82 18.96 -17.27 -3.57
N ASP A 83 17.80 -17.35 -2.89
CA ASP A 83 17.39 -18.57 -2.19
C ASP A 83 17.02 -19.69 -3.16
N ARG A 84 16.43 -19.34 -4.32
CA ARG A 84 15.97 -20.34 -5.28
C ARG A 84 17.02 -20.74 -6.31
N TYR A 85 17.90 -19.83 -6.67
CA TYR A 85 18.84 -20.03 -7.79
C TYR A 85 20.31 -19.85 -7.41
N GLY A 86 20.61 -19.47 -6.19
CA GLY A 86 21.97 -19.26 -5.67
C GLY A 86 22.45 -17.81 -5.72
N SER A 87 23.58 -17.56 -5.05
CA SER A 87 24.12 -16.22 -4.83
C SER A 87 24.52 -15.44 -6.09
N HIS A 88 24.71 -16.13 -7.22
CA HIS A 88 25.02 -15.50 -8.50
C HIS A 88 23.84 -14.80 -9.18
N LYS A 89 22.61 -15.06 -8.72
CA LYS A 89 21.37 -14.47 -9.23
C LYS A 89 20.90 -13.27 -8.38
N SER A 90 21.77 -12.30 -8.16
CA SER A 90 21.45 -11.11 -7.33
C SER A 90 21.43 -9.79 -8.11
N GLY A 91 21.78 -9.80 -9.40
CA GLY A 91 21.71 -8.61 -10.26
C GLY A 91 20.30 -8.27 -10.66
N ILE A 92 20.02 -6.96 -10.76
CA ILE A 92 18.78 -6.38 -11.30
C ILE A 92 19.18 -5.49 -12.47
N VAL A 93 18.51 -5.61 -13.60
CA VAL A 93 18.76 -4.83 -14.82
C VAL A 93 17.62 -3.84 -15.02
#